data_947118c9d1f4f6980125f3abd41ef482
#
_entry.id   947118c9d1f4f6980125f3abd41ef482
#
_cell.length_a   1.000
_cell.length_b   1.000
_cell.length_c   1.000
_cell.angle_alpha   90.00
_cell.angle_beta   90.00
_cell.angle_gamma   90.00
#
_symmetry.space_group_name_H-M   'P 1'
#
loop_
_entity.id
_entity.type
_entity.pdbx_description
1 polymer ?
#
loop_
_entity_poly.entity_id
_entity_poly.type
_entity_poly.pdbx_seq_one_letter_code
_entity_poly.pdbx_strand_id
1 'polypeptide(L)'
;MKRFFPPVCLTIFIILFTVPAGADRLTIVYTANTSGKLTECGCPSDRYGGLAERVTLLKQLREKEKSFLLLDAGNMVNLFGDYEERSACVARLMNLMGYDVACVGKQEMYNGTASAQKMTAAAKFPILSSTIAWKVNIKPIFQQYTIVRSGNVAVGIIAVCDSSCINKENKIPIDYTVLPLDTALKPLIDEVAPKVSFIIALSQMNTESNEKLLKRFPQIDLVIEGYGNNRVEQPLSFSQGFVVAPGDRGQFVGLITLDKTKNGRTVVKRSEMFPVLEIQADAKAMELVKNYYRSRK
;
A
#
# COMPACT_ATOMS: atom_id res chain seq x y z
N MET A 1 -35.66 -64.09 -33.97
CA MET A 1 -35.88 -63.51 -32.64
C MET A 1 -34.87 -62.42 -32.47
N LYS A 2 -35.20 -61.12 -32.62
CA LYS A 2 -34.30 -59.95 -32.38
C LYS A 2 -34.56 -59.51 -30.95
N ARG A 3 -33.50 -59.54 -30.11
CA ARG A 3 -33.55 -59.06 -28.73
C ARG A 3 -33.32 -57.55 -28.75
N PHE A 4 -34.33 -56.77 -28.34
CA PHE A 4 -34.22 -55.32 -28.06
C PHE A 4 -33.62 -55.14 -26.66
N PHE A 5 -32.46 -54.44 -26.56
CA PHE A 5 -31.93 -53.89 -25.29
C PHE A 5 -32.39 -52.45 -25.15
N PRO A 6 -32.99 -52.06 -24.02
CA PRO A 6 -33.34 -50.67 -23.80
C PRO A 6 -32.07 -49.83 -23.50
N PRO A 7 -32.03 -48.56 -23.90
CA PRO A 7 -30.91 -47.70 -23.60
C PRO A 7 -30.90 -47.37 -22.09
N VAL A 8 -29.75 -47.62 -21.43
CA VAL A 8 -29.50 -47.20 -20.06
C VAL A 8 -29.19 -45.71 -20.11
N CYS A 9 -30.11 -44.89 -19.60
CA CYS A 9 -29.93 -43.44 -19.45
C CYS A 9 -29.05 -43.19 -18.20
N LEU A 10 -27.79 -42.89 -18.41
CA LEU A 10 -26.83 -42.53 -17.33
C LEU A 10 -27.09 -41.09 -16.88
N THR A 11 -27.86 -40.92 -15.81
CA THR A 11 -28.09 -39.60 -15.20
C THR A 11 -26.87 -39.19 -14.42
N ILE A 12 -26.08 -38.28 -14.99
CA ILE A 12 -24.93 -37.67 -14.28
C ILE A 12 -25.47 -36.69 -13.23
N PHE A 13 -25.41 -37.08 -11.97
CA PHE A 13 -25.72 -36.19 -10.84
C PHE A 13 -24.50 -35.25 -10.60
N ILE A 14 -24.56 -34.02 -11.11
CA ILE A 14 -23.58 -32.97 -10.78
C ILE A 14 -23.89 -32.52 -9.36
N ILE A 15 -23.12 -33.03 -8.38
CA ILE A 15 -23.15 -32.51 -7.02
C ILE A 15 -22.40 -31.18 -7.05
N LEU A 16 -23.13 -30.07 -7.11
CA LEU A 16 -22.63 -28.75 -6.85
C LEU A 16 -22.27 -28.62 -5.34
N PHE A 17 -20.99 -28.82 -5.01
CA PHE A 17 -20.52 -28.45 -3.70
C PHE A 17 -20.62 -26.93 -3.56
N THR A 18 -21.69 -26.46 -2.94
CA THR A 18 -21.77 -25.09 -2.44
C THR A 18 -20.77 -24.96 -1.26
N VAL A 19 -19.56 -24.47 -1.53
CA VAL A 19 -18.68 -24.00 -0.47
C VAL A 19 -19.44 -22.89 0.24
N PRO A 20 -19.67 -22.98 1.57
CA PRO A 20 -20.32 -21.90 2.29
C PRO A 20 -19.43 -20.66 2.07
N ALA A 21 -20.03 -19.59 1.53
CA ALA A 21 -19.38 -18.31 1.37
C ALA A 21 -19.03 -17.80 2.79
N GLY A 22 -17.85 -18.16 3.27
CA GLY A 22 -17.26 -17.53 4.44
C GLY A 22 -17.15 -16.02 4.17
N ALA A 23 -17.38 -15.20 5.17
CA ALA A 23 -17.16 -13.76 5.04
C ALA A 23 -15.75 -13.52 4.51
N ASP A 24 -15.62 -12.72 3.43
CA ASP A 24 -14.30 -12.37 2.88
C ASP A 24 -13.49 -11.69 3.96
N ARG A 25 -12.37 -12.30 4.33
CA ARG A 25 -11.43 -11.80 5.34
C ARG A 25 -10.14 -11.35 4.69
N LEU A 26 -9.71 -10.15 5.04
CA LEU A 26 -8.49 -9.53 4.54
C LEU A 26 -7.63 -9.03 5.70
N THR A 27 -6.39 -9.53 5.79
CA THR A 27 -5.38 -8.97 6.69
C THR A 27 -4.40 -8.12 5.87
N ILE A 28 -4.14 -6.92 6.35
CA ILE A 28 -3.22 -5.96 5.75
C ILE A 28 -2.19 -5.59 6.81
N VAL A 29 -0.92 -5.65 6.44
CA VAL A 29 0.19 -5.01 7.14
C VAL A 29 0.53 -3.74 6.37
N TYR A 30 0.67 -2.61 7.06
CA TYR A 30 0.83 -1.34 6.39
C TYR A 30 1.91 -0.46 7.02
N THR A 31 2.55 0.33 6.17
CA THR A 31 3.57 1.32 6.53
C THR A 31 3.39 2.60 5.73
N ALA A 32 4.08 3.66 6.14
CA ALA A 32 4.20 4.92 5.40
C ALA A 32 5.37 5.74 5.96
N ASN A 33 5.69 6.85 5.31
CA ASN A 33 6.58 7.89 5.83
C ASN A 33 7.93 7.35 6.34
N THR A 34 8.52 6.40 5.62
CA THR A 34 9.86 5.85 5.97
C THR A 34 10.94 6.92 5.88
N SER A 35 10.76 7.92 4.99
CA SER A 35 11.65 9.07 4.82
C SER A 35 13.14 8.68 4.66
N GLY A 36 13.39 7.55 4.00
CA GLY A 36 14.74 7.04 3.74
C GLY A 36 15.51 6.57 4.97
N LYS A 37 14.86 6.31 6.10
CA LYS A 37 15.51 5.81 7.31
C LYS A 37 15.94 4.35 7.12
N LEU A 38 17.23 4.12 6.89
CA LEU A 38 17.77 2.81 6.56
C LEU A 38 17.96 1.92 7.79
N THR A 39 18.42 2.51 8.90
CA THR A 39 18.69 1.82 10.18
C THR A 39 18.39 2.74 11.34
N GLU A 40 18.46 2.21 12.55
CA GLU A 40 18.51 2.99 13.79
C GLU A 40 19.66 4.01 13.73
N CYS A 41 19.42 5.24 14.22
CA CYS A 41 20.45 6.29 14.21
C CYS A 41 21.44 6.18 15.37
N GLY A 42 21.19 5.34 16.36
CA GLY A 42 21.99 5.27 17.60
C GLY A 42 21.82 6.47 18.53
N CYS A 43 20.87 7.37 18.27
CA CYS A 43 20.59 8.52 19.10
C CYS A 43 19.76 8.11 20.32
N PRO A 44 20.10 8.53 21.56
CA PRO A 44 19.30 8.19 22.74
C PRO A 44 17.84 8.63 22.66
N SER A 45 17.56 9.71 21.91
CA SER A 45 16.21 10.28 21.73
C SER A 45 15.39 9.61 20.61
N ASP A 46 16.00 8.81 19.74
CA ASP A 46 15.32 8.11 18.65
C ASP A 46 15.88 6.68 18.51
N ARG A 47 15.36 5.79 19.32
CA ARG A 47 15.74 4.37 19.38
C ARG A 47 14.96 3.49 18.39
N TYR A 48 14.05 4.10 17.61
CA TYR A 48 13.33 3.37 16.60
C TYR A 48 14.25 2.99 15.45
N GLY A 49 14.11 1.75 14.96
CA GLY A 49 14.82 1.23 13.81
C GLY A 49 14.35 1.85 12.49
N GLY A 50 15.04 1.46 11.44
CA GLY A 50 14.69 1.81 10.06
C GLY A 50 14.26 0.58 9.26
N LEU A 51 14.57 0.62 7.96
CA LEU A 51 14.20 -0.46 7.04
C LEU A 51 14.88 -1.79 7.38
N ALA A 52 16.14 -1.77 7.86
CA ALA A 52 16.86 -3.00 8.15
C ALA A 52 16.27 -3.78 9.35
N GLU A 53 15.83 -3.06 10.38
CA GLU A 53 15.14 -3.62 11.54
C GLU A 53 13.70 -4.04 11.18
N ARG A 54 13.03 -3.28 10.31
CA ARG A 54 11.69 -3.60 9.81
C ARG A 54 11.67 -4.95 9.06
N VAL A 55 12.73 -5.30 8.32
CA VAL A 55 12.84 -6.63 7.66
C VAL A 55 12.66 -7.74 8.69
N THR A 56 13.32 -7.65 9.85
CA THR A 56 13.20 -8.65 10.92
C THR A 56 11.78 -8.70 11.48
N LEU A 57 11.18 -7.54 11.78
CA LEU A 57 9.80 -7.47 12.27
C LEU A 57 8.81 -8.12 11.29
N LEU A 58 8.93 -7.81 9.99
CA LEU A 58 8.04 -8.38 8.98
C LEU A 58 8.23 -9.88 8.80
N LYS A 59 9.44 -10.43 8.98
CA LYS A 59 9.67 -11.88 9.03
C LYS A 59 8.93 -12.51 10.20
N GLN A 60 9.04 -11.93 11.40
CA GLN A 60 8.34 -12.40 12.60
C GLN A 60 6.81 -12.34 12.42
N LEU A 61 6.30 -11.28 11.75
CA LEU A 61 4.88 -11.19 11.45
C LEU A 61 4.44 -12.28 10.45
N ARG A 62 5.24 -12.61 9.42
CA ARG A 62 4.94 -13.70 8.49
C ARG A 62 4.92 -15.09 9.12
N GLU A 63 5.67 -15.30 10.18
CA GLU A 63 5.62 -16.56 10.96
C GLU A 63 4.31 -16.70 11.74
N LYS A 64 3.75 -15.57 12.21
CA LYS A 64 2.52 -15.53 13.02
C LYS A 64 1.26 -15.47 12.18
N GLU A 65 1.30 -14.73 11.09
CA GLU A 65 0.16 -14.48 10.21
C GLU A 65 0.28 -15.35 8.93
N LYS A 66 -0.73 -16.19 8.68
CA LYS A 66 -0.69 -17.13 7.55
C LYS A 66 -0.65 -16.43 6.19
N SER A 67 -1.30 -15.26 6.08
CA SER A 67 -1.36 -14.46 4.85
C SER A 67 -1.74 -13.02 5.18
N PHE A 68 -1.07 -12.06 4.57
CA PHE A 68 -1.45 -10.65 4.58
C PHE A 68 -0.94 -9.96 3.31
N LEU A 69 -1.54 -8.84 2.95
CA LEU A 69 -0.98 -7.89 1.99
C LEU A 69 -0.09 -6.90 2.73
N LEU A 70 1.09 -6.62 2.18
CA LEU A 70 2.03 -5.62 2.72
C LEU A 70 1.99 -4.36 1.83
N LEU A 71 1.45 -3.26 2.37
CA LEU A 71 1.19 -2.02 1.65
C LEU A 71 1.98 -0.86 2.25
N ASP A 72 2.40 0.10 1.38
CA ASP A 72 3.04 1.34 1.83
C ASP A 72 2.33 2.57 1.27
N ALA A 73 1.95 3.49 2.14
CA ALA A 73 1.23 4.69 1.75
C ALA A 73 2.15 5.88 1.40
N GLY A 74 3.38 5.63 0.92
CA GLY A 74 4.28 6.62 0.32
C GLY A 74 5.18 7.38 1.31
N ASN A 75 5.91 8.36 0.78
CA ASN A 75 6.99 9.07 1.47
C ASN A 75 8.08 8.09 1.95
N MET A 76 8.48 7.18 1.07
CA MET A 76 9.46 6.13 1.34
C MET A 76 10.89 6.66 1.37
N VAL A 77 11.18 7.70 0.57
CA VAL A 77 12.54 8.20 0.31
C VAL A 77 12.88 9.44 1.14
N ASN A 78 14.15 9.82 1.17
CA ASN A 78 14.60 11.04 1.82
C ASN A 78 14.57 12.23 0.86
N LEU A 79 14.29 13.43 1.38
CA LEU A 79 14.26 14.67 0.59
C LEU A 79 15.63 15.26 0.31
N PHE A 80 16.65 14.92 1.10
CA PHE A 80 17.93 15.62 1.12
C PHE A 80 19.12 14.70 0.83
N GLY A 81 20.17 15.29 0.28
CA GLY A 81 21.43 14.61 0.03
C GLY A 81 21.44 13.77 -1.24
N ASP A 82 21.91 12.56 -1.16
CA ASP A 82 22.08 11.58 -2.23
C ASP A 82 20.78 10.84 -2.57
N TYR A 83 19.81 11.58 -3.05
CA TYR A 83 18.44 11.09 -3.28
C TYR A 83 18.40 9.81 -4.13
N GLU A 84 19.12 9.77 -5.27
CA GLU A 84 19.02 8.64 -6.22
C GLU A 84 19.58 7.34 -5.64
N GLU A 85 20.79 7.38 -5.05
CA GLU A 85 21.43 6.20 -4.48
C GLU A 85 20.67 5.70 -3.25
N ARG A 86 20.20 6.61 -2.40
CA ARG A 86 19.40 6.25 -1.23
C ARG A 86 18.06 5.67 -1.63
N SER A 87 17.38 6.25 -2.61
CA SER A 87 16.11 5.74 -3.13
C SER A 87 16.27 4.33 -3.73
N ALA A 88 17.37 4.08 -4.44
CA ALA A 88 17.69 2.74 -4.92
C ALA A 88 17.94 1.74 -3.78
N CYS A 89 18.60 2.17 -2.69
CA CYS A 89 18.77 1.34 -1.51
C CYS A 89 17.43 1.04 -0.82
N VAL A 90 16.58 2.05 -0.65
CA VAL A 90 15.22 1.89 -0.11
C VAL A 90 14.41 0.89 -0.95
N ALA A 91 14.39 1.04 -2.27
CA ALA A 91 13.67 0.12 -3.16
C ALA A 91 14.17 -1.33 -3.03
N ARG A 92 15.50 -1.54 -2.92
CA ARG A 92 16.08 -2.88 -2.70
C ARG A 92 15.68 -3.48 -1.35
N LEU A 93 15.65 -2.67 -0.29
CA LEU A 93 15.21 -3.12 1.03
C LEU A 93 13.70 -3.44 1.03
N MET A 94 12.88 -2.64 0.37
CA MET A 94 11.45 -2.92 0.21
C MET A 94 11.21 -4.17 -0.64
N ASN A 95 12.01 -4.41 -1.70
CA ASN A 95 12.00 -5.66 -2.46
C ASN A 95 12.33 -6.88 -1.57
N LEU A 96 13.30 -6.75 -0.65
CA LEU A 96 13.65 -7.81 0.31
C LEU A 96 12.51 -8.09 1.29
N MET A 97 11.75 -7.07 1.67
CA MET A 97 10.58 -7.18 2.54
C MET A 97 9.38 -7.82 1.85
N GLY A 98 9.33 -7.80 0.51
CA GLY A 98 8.22 -8.34 -0.28
C GLY A 98 6.95 -7.50 -0.14
N TYR A 99 7.06 -6.19 -0.38
CA TYR A 99 5.87 -5.34 -0.51
C TYR A 99 5.03 -5.77 -1.70
N ASP A 100 3.71 -5.74 -1.52
CA ASP A 100 2.76 -6.04 -2.59
C ASP A 100 2.43 -4.79 -3.42
N VAL A 101 2.24 -3.63 -2.77
CA VAL A 101 1.93 -2.35 -3.43
C VAL A 101 2.43 -1.19 -2.57
N ALA A 102 2.85 -0.12 -3.22
CA ALA A 102 3.09 1.17 -2.58
C ALA A 102 2.45 2.32 -3.39
N CYS A 103 2.43 3.53 -2.82
CA CYS A 103 2.04 4.71 -3.58
C CYS A 103 3.17 5.74 -3.68
N VAL A 104 3.04 6.60 -4.69
CA VAL A 104 3.86 7.80 -4.82
C VAL A 104 3.35 8.85 -3.85
N GLY A 105 4.24 9.38 -3.01
CA GLY A 105 3.98 10.51 -2.12
C GLY A 105 4.69 11.78 -2.54
N LYS A 106 4.59 12.81 -1.70
CA LYS A 106 5.25 14.10 -1.92
C LYS A 106 6.78 13.97 -2.01
N GLN A 107 7.36 13.08 -1.23
CA GLN A 107 8.82 12.90 -1.20
C GLN A 107 9.34 12.26 -2.48
N GLU A 108 8.62 11.30 -3.07
CA GLU A 108 8.98 10.69 -4.34
C GLU A 108 8.98 11.72 -5.47
N MET A 109 8.03 12.67 -5.45
CA MET A 109 7.90 13.73 -6.46
C MET A 109 8.82 14.93 -6.23
N TYR A 110 9.54 14.98 -5.10
CA TYR A 110 10.35 16.15 -4.71
C TYR A 110 11.42 16.52 -5.73
N ASN A 111 12.09 15.53 -6.31
CA ASN A 111 13.13 15.71 -7.34
C ASN A 111 12.59 15.56 -8.78
N GLY A 112 11.28 15.75 -8.97
CA GLY A 112 10.63 15.71 -10.28
C GLY A 112 10.26 14.30 -10.75
N THR A 113 9.50 14.26 -11.84
CA THR A 113 8.93 13.03 -12.40
C THR A 113 9.98 12.01 -12.83
N ALA A 114 11.08 12.44 -13.46
CA ALA A 114 12.15 11.55 -13.93
C ALA A 114 12.80 10.80 -12.77
N SER A 115 13.04 11.47 -11.63
CA SER A 115 13.61 10.87 -10.43
C SER A 115 12.62 9.88 -9.79
N ALA A 116 11.33 10.25 -9.70
CA ALA A 116 10.28 9.36 -9.22
C ALA A 116 10.16 8.10 -10.10
N GLN A 117 10.22 8.23 -11.42
CA GLN A 117 10.17 7.09 -12.34
C GLN A 117 11.38 6.15 -12.20
N LYS A 118 12.60 6.68 -11.99
CA LYS A 118 13.78 5.85 -11.72
C LYS A 118 13.60 5.02 -10.43
N MET A 119 13.08 5.64 -9.37
CA MET A 119 12.80 4.96 -8.11
C MET A 119 11.73 3.87 -8.29
N THR A 120 10.62 4.17 -8.98
CA THR A 120 9.57 3.17 -9.25
C THR A 120 10.07 2.02 -10.10
N ALA A 121 10.96 2.26 -11.07
CA ALA A 121 11.55 1.22 -11.89
C ALA A 121 12.50 0.27 -11.11
N ALA A 122 13.04 0.70 -9.98
CA ALA A 122 13.88 -0.14 -9.11
C ALA A 122 13.06 -1.08 -8.20
N ALA A 123 11.77 -0.80 -8.01
CA ALA A 123 10.86 -1.62 -7.23
C ALA A 123 10.39 -2.85 -8.03
N LYS A 124 10.25 -3.99 -7.34
CA LYS A 124 9.69 -5.24 -7.90
C LYS A 124 8.19 -5.41 -7.63
N PHE A 125 7.56 -4.35 -7.17
CA PHE A 125 6.13 -4.25 -6.85
C PHE A 125 5.58 -2.97 -7.46
N PRO A 126 4.28 -2.89 -7.77
CA PRO A 126 3.68 -1.68 -8.31
C PRO A 126 3.74 -0.52 -7.31
N ILE A 127 4.15 0.65 -7.82
CA ILE A 127 4.06 1.91 -7.11
C ILE A 127 3.05 2.78 -7.86
N LEU A 128 1.95 3.12 -7.21
CA LEU A 128 0.75 3.67 -7.82
C LEU A 128 0.63 5.18 -7.62
N SER A 129 -0.06 5.82 -8.55
CA SER A 129 -0.72 7.11 -8.33
C SER A 129 -1.92 7.25 -9.25
N SER A 130 -3.12 7.36 -8.67
CA SER A 130 -4.38 7.55 -9.41
C SER A 130 -4.60 9.00 -9.83
N THR A 131 -3.94 9.96 -9.16
CA THR A 131 -4.23 11.40 -9.30
C THR A 131 -3.13 12.20 -9.99
N ILE A 132 -1.89 11.68 -10.08
CA ILE A 132 -0.77 12.40 -10.71
C ILE A 132 -0.75 12.15 -12.22
N ALA A 133 -0.76 13.24 -13.00
CA ALA A 133 -0.77 13.21 -14.46
C ALA A 133 0.22 14.21 -15.06
N TRP A 134 0.64 13.97 -16.30
CA TRP A 134 1.42 14.94 -17.07
C TRP A 134 0.61 16.22 -17.30
N LYS A 135 1.25 17.37 -17.06
CA LYS A 135 0.62 18.69 -17.22
C LYS A 135 0.23 18.98 -18.67
N VAL A 136 1.03 18.48 -19.60
CA VAL A 136 0.90 18.77 -21.04
C VAL A 136 -0.29 18.07 -21.70
N ASN A 137 -0.66 16.86 -21.25
CA ASN A 137 -1.67 16.03 -21.92
C ASN A 137 -2.62 15.29 -20.98
N ILE A 138 -2.48 15.52 -19.68
CA ILE A 138 -3.32 14.94 -18.62
C ILE A 138 -3.30 13.40 -18.57
N LYS A 139 -2.31 12.78 -19.23
CA LYS A 139 -2.13 11.32 -19.14
C LYS A 139 -1.51 10.93 -17.80
N PRO A 140 -1.93 9.79 -17.19
CA PRO A 140 -1.31 9.28 -15.97
C PRO A 140 0.21 9.09 -16.15
N ILE A 141 0.97 9.44 -15.12
CA ILE A 141 2.43 9.24 -15.08
C ILE A 141 2.77 7.85 -14.54
N PHE A 142 1.96 7.37 -13.61
CA PHE A 142 2.13 6.09 -12.91
C PHE A 142 0.93 5.18 -13.19
N GLN A 143 1.08 3.91 -12.84
CA GLN A 143 -0.06 2.99 -12.80
C GLN A 143 -1.10 3.52 -11.82
N GLN A 144 -2.36 3.60 -12.24
CA GLN A 144 -3.40 4.27 -11.45
C GLN A 144 -3.98 3.37 -10.36
N TYR A 145 -4.10 2.07 -10.60
CA TYR A 145 -4.59 1.07 -9.67
C TYR A 145 -3.98 -0.30 -9.96
N THR A 146 -4.16 -1.22 -9.03
CA THR A 146 -3.88 -2.63 -9.26
C THR A 146 -4.92 -3.49 -8.52
N ILE A 147 -5.10 -4.73 -8.99
CA ILE A 147 -5.88 -5.73 -8.27
C ILE A 147 -4.91 -6.82 -7.81
N VAL A 148 -4.83 -7.02 -6.50
CA VAL A 148 -4.03 -8.08 -5.88
C VAL A 148 -4.93 -9.11 -5.22
N ARG A 149 -4.39 -10.27 -4.87
CA ARG A 149 -5.14 -11.33 -4.19
C ARG A 149 -4.50 -11.70 -2.86
N SER A 150 -5.34 -11.86 -1.84
CA SER A 150 -4.99 -12.49 -0.57
C SER A 150 -5.82 -13.77 -0.43
N GLY A 151 -5.22 -14.92 -0.78
CA GLY A 151 -5.98 -16.15 -0.97
C GLY A 151 -7.04 -16.01 -2.07
N ASN A 152 -8.29 -16.25 -1.73
CA ASN A 152 -9.42 -16.12 -2.67
C ASN A 152 -9.99 -14.69 -2.76
N VAL A 153 -9.55 -13.77 -1.88
CA VAL A 153 -10.06 -12.40 -1.79
C VAL A 153 -9.34 -11.52 -2.81
N ALA A 154 -10.09 -10.91 -3.73
CA ALA A 154 -9.58 -9.90 -4.65
C ALA A 154 -9.68 -8.51 -4.01
N VAL A 155 -8.60 -7.73 -4.10
CA VAL A 155 -8.47 -6.42 -3.46
C VAL A 155 -8.00 -5.40 -4.49
N GLY A 156 -8.80 -4.36 -4.70
CA GLY A 156 -8.44 -3.21 -5.52
C GLY A 156 -7.63 -2.21 -4.68
N ILE A 157 -6.49 -1.82 -5.19
CA ILE A 157 -5.64 -0.81 -4.56
C ILE A 157 -5.59 0.41 -5.46
N ILE A 158 -5.97 1.57 -4.94
CA ILE A 158 -5.83 2.88 -5.57
C ILE A 158 -4.89 3.75 -4.73
N ALA A 159 -4.35 4.81 -5.34
CA ALA A 159 -3.41 5.70 -4.65
C ALA A 159 -3.75 7.16 -4.92
N VAL A 160 -3.97 7.94 -3.87
CA VAL A 160 -4.50 9.29 -3.97
C VAL A 160 -3.59 10.31 -3.29
N CYS A 161 -3.48 11.46 -3.91
CA CYS A 161 -2.95 12.67 -3.28
C CYS A 161 -3.75 13.88 -3.74
N ASP A 162 -3.62 14.96 -2.99
CA ASP A 162 -4.15 16.27 -3.35
C ASP A 162 -3.03 17.24 -3.77
N SER A 163 -3.35 18.50 -3.93
CA SER A 163 -2.39 19.52 -4.33
C SER A 163 -1.20 19.72 -3.37
N SER A 164 -1.24 19.15 -2.17
CA SER A 164 -0.10 19.18 -1.23
C SER A 164 1.09 18.35 -1.74
N CYS A 165 0.85 17.39 -2.65
CA CYS A 165 1.91 16.64 -3.32
C CYS A 165 2.67 17.49 -4.36
N ILE A 166 2.17 18.67 -4.73
CA ILE A 166 2.87 19.58 -5.64
C ILE A 166 3.89 20.38 -4.81
N ASN A 167 5.16 20.11 -5.03
CA ASN A 167 6.22 20.87 -4.37
C ASN A 167 6.46 22.21 -5.06
N LYS A 168 5.86 23.27 -4.55
CA LYS A 168 5.98 24.64 -5.08
C LYS A 168 7.30 25.33 -4.68
N GLU A 169 8.01 24.79 -3.71
CA GLU A 169 9.24 25.39 -3.17
C GLU A 169 10.50 24.93 -3.92
N ASN A 170 10.37 23.91 -4.76
CA ASN A 170 11.50 23.36 -5.50
C ASN A 170 11.82 24.21 -6.73
N LYS A 171 13.13 24.34 -7.04
CA LYS A 171 13.63 25.01 -8.26
C LYS A 171 13.46 24.15 -9.52
N ILE A 172 13.07 22.87 -9.39
CA ILE A 172 12.82 21.97 -10.51
C ILE A 172 11.49 22.33 -11.16
N PRO A 173 11.43 22.51 -12.50
CA PRO A 173 10.19 22.76 -13.19
C PRO A 173 9.17 21.65 -12.93
N ILE A 174 7.95 22.04 -12.56
CA ILE A 174 6.86 21.11 -12.31
C ILE A 174 6.17 20.78 -13.64
N ASP A 175 6.41 19.56 -14.13
CA ASP A 175 5.87 19.01 -15.38
C ASP A 175 4.60 18.15 -15.19
N TYR A 176 4.17 18.00 -13.94
CA TYR A 176 2.99 17.23 -13.54
C TYR A 176 1.91 18.10 -12.90
N THR A 177 0.72 17.55 -12.83
CA THR A 177 -0.44 18.12 -12.12
C THR A 177 -1.11 17.04 -11.29
N VAL A 178 -1.88 17.44 -10.28
CA VAL A 178 -2.75 16.56 -9.52
C VAL A 178 -4.19 16.80 -9.97
N LEU A 179 -4.82 15.73 -10.44
CA LEU A 179 -6.19 15.76 -10.94
C LEU A 179 -7.20 15.90 -9.79
N PRO A 180 -8.34 16.55 -10.01
CA PRO A 180 -9.45 16.51 -9.07
C PRO A 180 -9.88 15.07 -8.80
N LEU A 181 -10.19 14.75 -7.53
CA LEU A 181 -10.52 13.39 -7.10
C LEU A 181 -11.66 12.77 -7.90
N ASP A 182 -12.72 13.52 -8.17
CA ASP A 182 -13.87 13.02 -8.95
C ASP A 182 -13.46 12.62 -10.37
N THR A 183 -12.63 13.44 -11.01
CA THR A 183 -12.14 13.18 -12.38
C THR A 183 -11.25 11.93 -12.43
N ALA A 184 -10.38 11.78 -11.43
CA ALA A 184 -9.42 10.68 -11.37
C ALA A 184 -10.05 9.37 -10.89
N LEU A 185 -10.85 9.41 -9.82
CA LEU A 185 -11.25 8.21 -9.11
C LEU A 185 -12.56 7.60 -9.58
N LYS A 186 -13.54 8.44 -10.01
CA LYS A 186 -14.84 7.89 -10.39
C LYS A 186 -14.74 6.80 -11.45
N PRO A 187 -14.07 7.00 -12.60
CA PRO A 187 -13.95 5.96 -13.62
C PRO A 187 -13.18 4.74 -13.12
N LEU A 188 -12.15 4.93 -12.27
CA LEU A 188 -11.37 3.82 -11.71
C LEU A 188 -12.19 2.97 -10.73
N ILE A 189 -12.94 3.62 -9.86
CA ILE A 189 -13.79 2.92 -8.88
C ILE A 189 -14.93 2.19 -9.59
N ASP A 190 -15.57 2.80 -10.58
CA ASP A 190 -16.62 2.17 -11.39
C ASP A 190 -16.09 0.92 -12.12
N GLU A 191 -14.82 0.94 -12.56
CA GLU A 191 -14.16 -0.21 -13.19
C GLU A 191 -13.74 -1.29 -12.19
N VAL A 192 -13.21 -0.90 -11.03
CA VAL A 192 -12.57 -1.81 -10.06
C VAL A 192 -13.59 -2.47 -9.14
N ALA A 193 -14.58 -1.71 -8.64
CA ALA A 193 -15.53 -2.19 -7.63
C ALA A 193 -16.26 -3.50 -7.98
N PRO A 194 -16.69 -3.73 -9.24
CA PRO A 194 -17.34 -5.00 -9.59
C PRO A 194 -16.42 -6.23 -9.58
N LYS A 195 -15.09 -6.03 -9.52
CA LYS A 195 -14.08 -7.09 -9.67
C LYS A 195 -13.46 -7.53 -8.35
N VAL A 196 -13.77 -6.83 -7.24
CA VAL A 196 -13.05 -6.99 -5.97
C VAL A 196 -13.98 -7.04 -4.77
N SER A 197 -13.52 -7.66 -3.69
CA SER A 197 -14.23 -7.67 -2.40
C SER A 197 -13.94 -6.43 -1.57
N PHE A 198 -12.74 -5.86 -1.71
CA PHE A 198 -12.32 -4.67 -0.97
C PHE A 198 -11.64 -3.67 -1.90
N ILE A 199 -11.85 -2.36 -1.61
CA ILE A 199 -11.06 -1.26 -2.21
C ILE A 199 -10.28 -0.57 -1.10
N ILE A 200 -8.96 -0.52 -1.26
CA ILE A 200 -8.04 0.14 -0.33
C ILE A 200 -7.43 1.36 -1.02
N ALA A 201 -7.49 2.51 -0.37
CA ALA A 201 -6.84 3.73 -0.84
C ALA A 201 -5.54 3.97 -0.03
N LEU A 202 -4.40 4.03 -0.72
CA LEU A 202 -3.15 4.55 -0.18
C LEU A 202 -3.18 6.07 -0.37
N SER A 203 -3.17 6.83 0.73
CA SER A 203 -3.48 8.26 0.69
C SER A 203 -2.35 9.13 1.23
N GLN A 204 -1.99 10.13 0.42
CA GLN A 204 -1.10 11.23 0.81
C GLN A 204 -1.91 12.50 1.15
N MET A 205 -3.12 12.33 1.65
CA MET A 205 -3.99 13.41 2.12
C MET A 205 -4.17 13.32 3.62
N ASN A 206 -4.51 14.46 4.27
CA ASN A 206 -4.79 14.49 5.70
C ASN A 206 -6.13 13.81 6.05
N THR A 207 -6.34 13.53 7.34
CA THR A 207 -7.51 12.81 7.85
C THR A 207 -8.83 13.48 7.46
N GLU A 208 -8.92 14.81 7.48
CA GLU A 208 -10.14 15.54 7.06
C GLU A 208 -10.46 15.32 5.57
N SER A 209 -9.44 15.36 4.72
CA SER A 209 -9.59 15.08 3.28
C SER A 209 -9.96 13.61 3.03
N ASN A 210 -9.41 12.69 3.83
CA ASN A 210 -9.73 11.26 3.78
C ASN A 210 -11.17 10.98 4.23
N GLU A 211 -11.69 11.70 5.23
CA GLU A 211 -13.10 11.64 5.59
C GLU A 211 -14.02 12.06 4.43
N LYS A 212 -13.67 13.17 3.74
CA LYS A 212 -14.41 13.65 2.55
C LYS A 212 -14.33 12.62 1.41
N LEU A 213 -13.17 11.99 1.21
CA LEU A 213 -12.98 10.91 0.25
C LEU A 213 -13.93 9.73 0.51
N LEU A 214 -13.99 9.22 1.75
CA LEU A 214 -14.85 8.11 2.15
C LEU A 214 -16.34 8.46 2.02
N LYS A 215 -16.73 9.69 2.31
CA LYS A 215 -18.11 10.17 2.08
C LYS A 215 -18.46 10.22 0.60
N ARG A 216 -17.51 10.63 -0.26
CA ARG A 216 -17.69 10.77 -1.69
C ARG A 216 -17.69 9.44 -2.43
N PHE A 217 -16.86 8.50 -1.99
CA PHE A 217 -16.65 7.17 -2.59
C PHE A 217 -16.86 6.07 -1.55
N PRO A 218 -18.12 5.74 -1.22
CA PRO A 218 -18.46 4.78 -0.17
C PRO A 218 -18.04 3.32 -0.50
N GLN A 219 -17.55 3.06 -1.73
CA GLN A 219 -16.96 1.79 -2.13
C GLN A 219 -15.56 1.57 -1.54
N ILE A 220 -14.90 2.62 -1.06
CA ILE A 220 -13.58 2.52 -0.41
C ILE A 220 -13.78 2.01 1.03
N ASP A 221 -13.16 0.87 1.32
CA ASP A 221 -13.28 0.19 2.62
C ASP A 221 -12.27 0.67 3.65
N LEU A 222 -11.05 1.00 3.20
CA LEU A 222 -9.96 1.42 4.06
C LEU A 222 -9.13 2.48 3.35
N VAL A 223 -8.74 3.50 4.09
CA VAL A 223 -7.70 4.46 3.73
C VAL A 223 -6.50 4.24 4.64
N ILE A 224 -5.33 4.02 4.05
CA ILE A 224 -4.04 4.04 4.75
C ILE A 224 -3.44 5.42 4.50
N GLU A 225 -3.42 6.24 5.56
CA GLU A 225 -2.93 7.62 5.50
C GLU A 225 -1.41 7.66 5.66
N GLY A 226 -0.71 8.22 4.66
CA GLY A 226 0.72 8.49 4.66
C GLY A 226 1.04 9.98 4.71
N TYR A 227 0.11 10.82 5.16
CA TYR A 227 0.29 12.25 5.26
C TYR A 227 0.81 12.67 6.63
N GLY A 228 1.88 13.50 6.65
CA GLY A 228 2.43 14.01 7.91
C GLY A 228 2.98 12.90 8.81
N ASN A 229 2.85 13.11 10.11
CA ASN A 229 3.34 12.21 11.16
C ASN A 229 2.22 11.62 12.02
N ASN A 230 0.99 11.64 11.51
CA ASN A 230 -0.16 11.09 12.21
C ASN A 230 0.02 9.59 12.48
N ARG A 231 -0.26 9.20 13.72
CA ARG A 231 -0.38 7.80 14.13
C ARG A 231 -1.80 7.56 14.65
N VAL A 232 -2.50 6.67 13.98
CA VAL A 232 -3.86 6.27 14.31
C VAL A 232 -3.84 4.82 14.77
N GLU A 233 -3.83 4.62 16.08
CA GLU A 233 -3.75 3.28 16.70
C GLU A 233 -5.08 2.53 16.59
N GLN A 234 -6.19 3.25 16.75
CA GLN A 234 -7.53 2.71 16.56
C GLN A 234 -8.13 3.25 15.26
N PRO A 235 -8.62 2.39 14.35
CA PRO A 235 -9.17 2.83 13.09
C PRO A 235 -10.30 3.86 13.27
N LEU A 236 -10.18 5.01 12.63
CA LEU A 236 -11.24 6.02 12.59
C LEU A 236 -12.30 5.59 11.60
N SER A 237 -13.55 5.53 12.05
CA SER A 237 -14.69 5.14 11.22
C SER A 237 -15.35 6.36 10.61
N PHE A 238 -15.46 6.39 9.28
CA PHE A 238 -16.13 7.45 8.54
C PHE A 238 -17.04 6.83 7.47
N SER A 239 -18.34 7.16 7.50
CA SER A 239 -19.30 6.61 6.56
C SER A 239 -19.28 5.07 6.54
N GLN A 240 -18.82 4.45 5.46
CA GLN A 240 -18.75 2.99 5.29
C GLN A 240 -17.34 2.42 5.43
N GLY A 241 -16.33 3.27 5.58
CA GLY A 241 -14.92 2.89 5.58
C GLY A 241 -14.16 3.36 6.82
N PHE A 242 -12.87 3.06 6.83
CA PHE A 242 -11.97 3.33 7.94
C PHE A 242 -10.72 4.08 7.46
N VAL A 243 -10.12 4.86 8.37
CA VAL A 243 -8.81 5.49 8.18
C VAL A 243 -7.85 4.95 9.23
N VAL A 244 -6.65 4.55 8.80
CA VAL A 244 -5.52 4.18 9.65
C VAL A 244 -4.26 4.94 9.21
N ALA A 245 -3.32 5.17 10.14
CA ALA A 245 -2.05 5.83 9.84
C ALA A 245 -0.93 5.24 10.71
N PRO A 246 0.21 4.82 10.11
CA PRO A 246 1.30 4.17 10.87
C PRO A 246 2.25 5.15 11.54
N GLY A 247 2.08 6.46 11.38
CA GLY A 247 3.00 7.47 11.92
C GLY A 247 4.12 7.87 10.96
N ASP A 248 5.25 8.28 11.51
CA ASP A 248 6.37 8.91 10.82
C ASP A 248 7.67 8.11 10.92
N ARG A 249 8.62 8.41 10.04
CA ARG A 249 9.99 7.87 9.99
C ARG A 249 10.09 6.36 10.08
N GLY A 250 9.04 5.65 9.66
CA GLY A 250 9.00 4.20 9.69
C GLY A 250 9.07 3.58 11.08
N GLN A 251 8.70 4.33 12.12
CA GLN A 251 8.78 3.91 13.52
C GLN A 251 7.80 2.78 13.86
N PHE A 252 6.73 2.65 13.10
CA PHE A 252 5.70 1.67 13.36
C PHE A 252 5.31 0.90 12.09
N VAL A 253 4.81 -0.32 12.32
CA VAL A 253 4.15 -1.16 11.32
C VAL A 253 2.75 -1.44 11.85
N GLY A 254 1.73 -1.08 11.08
CA GLY A 254 0.34 -1.36 11.42
C GLY A 254 -0.12 -2.70 10.86
N LEU A 255 -1.05 -3.36 11.55
CA LEU A 255 -1.78 -4.51 11.08
C LEU A 255 -3.27 -4.28 11.29
N ILE A 256 -4.06 -4.53 10.25
CA ILE A 256 -5.52 -4.48 10.34
C ILE A 256 -6.12 -5.72 9.66
N THR A 257 -7.15 -6.31 10.29
CA THR A 257 -7.95 -7.37 9.69
C THR A 257 -9.38 -6.89 9.49
N LEU A 258 -9.85 -6.99 8.25
CA LEU A 258 -11.18 -6.60 7.81
C LEU A 258 -11.98 -7.84 7.44
N ASP A 259 -13.27 -7.83 7.74
CA ASP A 259 -14.25 -8.80 7.26
C ASP A 259 -15.37 -8.10 6.48
N LYS A 260 -15.86 -8.70 5.39
CA LYS A 260 -17.13 -8.31 4.77
C LYS A 260 -18.29 -9.03 5.45
N THR A 261 -19.26 -8.28 5.93
CA THR A 261 -20.52 -8.84 6.42
C THR A 261 -21.38 -9.34 5.25
N LYS A 262 -22.38 -10.16 5.54
CA LYS A 262 -23.36 -10.63 4.54
C LYS A 262 -24.05 -9.49 3.77
N ASN A 263 -24.15 -8.31 4.38
CA ASN A 263 -24.75 -7.11 3.77
C ASN A 263 -23.72 -6.23 3.03
N GLY A 264 -22.51 -6.75 2.79
CA GLY A 264 -21.45 -6.04 2.07
C GLY A 264 -20.73 -4.94 2.88
N ARG A 265 -21.07 -4.74 4.16
CA ARG A 265 -20.37 -3.76 5.03
C ARG A 265 -19.02 -4.31 5.47
N THR A 266 -18.03 -3.43 5.51
CA THR A 266 -16.72 -3.73 6.09
C THR A 266 -16.74 -3.53 7.59
N VAL A 267 -16.13 -4.45 8.33
CA VAL A 267 -15.93 -4.35 9.78
C VAL A 267 -14.49 -4.66 10.15
N VAL A 268 -13.95 -3.92 11.09
CA VAL A 268 -12.62 -4.19 11.64
C VAL A 268 -12.73 -5.30 12.68
N LYS A 269 -11.92 -6.35 12.53
CA LYS A 269 -11.80 -7.47 13.46
C LYS A 269 -10.61 -7.34 14.38
N ARG A 270 -9.54 -6.75 13.88
CA ARG A 270 -8.27 -6.59 14.59
C ARG A 270 -7.57 -5.34 14.09
N SER A 271 -6.96 -4.58 14.98
CA SER A 271 -6.06 -3.48 14.65
C SER A 271 -4.94 -3.46 15.68
N GLU A 272 -3.70 -3.51 15.21
CA GLU A 272 -2.50 -3.53 16.04
C GLU A 272 -1.43 -2.63 15.45
N MET A 273 -0.58 -2.08 16.32
CA MET A 273 0.55 -1.26 15.93
C MET A 273 1.83 -1.81 16.57
N PHE A 274 2.79 -2.16 15.75
CA PHE A 274 4.08 -2.74 16.17
C PHE A 274 5.17 -1.68 16.06
N PRO A 275 5.80 -1.29 17.17
CA PRO A 275 6.96 -0.40 17.12
C PRO A 275 8.17 -1.14 16.53
N VAL A 276 8.90 -0.48 15.64
CA VAL A 276 10.21 -0.93 15.15
C VAL A 276 11.26 -0.48 16.18
N LEU A 277 11.22 -1.08 17.36
CA LEU A 277 11.99 -0.66 18.53
C LEU A 277 12.69 -1.87 19.14
N GLU A 278 14.00 -1.73 19.43
CA GLU A 278 14.83 -2.79 20.05
C GLU A 278 14.82 -4.10 19.25
N ILE A 279 14.78 -3.99 17.94
CA ILE A 279 14.77 -5.11 17.00
C ILE A 279 16.15 -5.20 16.35
N GLN A 280 16.74 -6.39 16.36
CA GLN A 280 17.99 -6.61 15.65
C GLN A 280 17.77 -6.48 14.13
N ALA A 281 18.62 -5.68 13.49
CA ALA A 281 18.57 -5.51 12.04
C ALA A 281 18.87 -6.84 11.31
N ASP A 282 18.17 -7.06 10.20
CA ASP A 282 18.40 -8.23 9.34
C ASP A 282 19.77 -8.18 8.68
N ALA A 283 20.49 -9.32 8.66
CA ALA A 283 21.85 -9.38 8.14
C ALA A 283 21.96 -9.01 6.64
N LYS A 284 21.00 -9.48 5.81
CA LYS A 284 20.98 -9.17 4.37
C LYS A 284 20.62 -7.69 4.14
N ALA A 285 19.70 -7.15 4.93
CA ALA A 285 19.36 -5.74 4.89
C ALA A 285 20.55 -4.87 5.28
N MET A 286 21.28 -5.23 6.35
CA MET A 286 22.49 -4.53 6.77
C MET A 286 23.61 -4.59 5.74
N GLU A 287 23.73 -5.67 4.98
CA GLU A 287 24.67 -5.74 3.87
C GLU A 287 24.33 -4.72 2.78
N LEU A 288 23.05 -4.61 2.38
CA LEU A 288 22.59 -3.59 1.42
C LEU A 288 22.88 -2.18 1.90
N VAL A 289 22.63 -1.91 3.19
CA VAL A 289 22.90 -0.60 3.81
C VAL A 289 24.39 -0.30 3.84
N LYS A 290 25.25 -1.27 4.22
CA LYS A 290 26.71 -1.12 4.21
C LYS A 290 27.26 -0.87 2.81
N ASN A 291 26.73 -1.56 1.79
CA ASN A 291 27.14 -1.37 0.41
C ASN A 291 26.77 0.03 -0.09
N TYR A 292 25.58 0.53 0.25
CA TYR A 292 25.20 1.91 -0.03
C TYR A 292 26.15 2.93 0.60
N TYR A 293 26.55 2.77 1.88
CA TYR A 293 27.51 3.69 2.52
C TYR A 293 28.93 3.57 1.97
N ARG A 294 29.35 2.39 1.52
CA ARG A 294 30.68 2.17 0.90
C ARG A 294 30.79 2.80 -0.49
N SER A 295 29.74 2.80 -1.29
CA SER A 295 29.74 3.42 -2.63
C SER A 295 29.85 4.95 -2.61
N ARG A 296 29.81 5.56 -1.41
CA ARG A 296 29.89 7.03 -1.20
C ARG A 296 31.26 7.50 -0.67
N LYS A 297 32.17 6.56 -0.40
CA LYS A 297 33.56 6.86 -0.04
C LYS A 297 34.43 6.88 -1.31
#